data_86efb2fcb59ad79bc840eedf8cd33fe1
#
_entry.id   86efb2fcb59ad79bc840eedf8cd33fe1
#
_cell.length_a   1.000
_cell.length_b   1.000
_cell.length_c   1.000
_cell.angle_alpha   90.00
_cell.angle_beta   90.00
_cell.angle_gamma   90.00
#
_symmetry.space_group_name_H-M   'P 1'
#
loop_
_entity.id
_entity.type
_entity.pdbx_description
1 polymer ?
#
loop_
_entity_poly.entity_id
_entity_poly.type
_entity_poly.pdbx_seq_one_letter_code
_entity_poly.pdbx_strand_id
1 'polypeptide(L)'
;MAEKSITLKLEEIQGMKKYYEQYLQDPVEHSVFFAKVNGVTITAFQSGTVRFQGASQDDVDKLVEKWKEKNEQSQNARKSSKKFIYLIVALIIFFVSSKAIGYFWRALNKKGIPSYFTIFMTIILGFIISSSVTLYLYFREKK
;
A
#
# COMPACT_ATOMS: atom_id res chain seq x y z
N MET A 1 -28.83 10.81 22.80
CA MET A 1 -27.82 9.82 22.46
C MET A 1 -27.37 10.11 21.05
N ALA A 2 -26.09 10.37 20.85
CA ALA A 2 -25.53 10.69 19.55
C ALA A 2 -25.12 9.41 18.82
N GLU A 3 -25.37 9.37 17.51
CA GLU A 3 -24.99 8.22 16.67
C GLU A 3 -24.47 8.69 15.31
N LYS A 4 -23.43 8.02 14.82
CA LYS A 4 -22.88 8.21 13.50
C LYS A 4 -22.48 6.88 12.90
N SER A 5 -22.82 6.67 11.64
CA SER A 5 -22.44 5.44 10.93
C SER A 5 -21.57 5.79 9.72
N ILE A 6 -20.56 4.98 9.48
CA ILE A 6 -19.68 5.06 8.29
C ILE A 6 -19.60 3.70 7.64
N THR A 7 -19.35 3.67 6.33
CA THR A 7 -19.13 2.42 5.60
C THR A 7 -17.65 2.29 5.28
N LEU A 8 -17.06 1.16 5.63
CA LEU A 8 -15.65 0.84 5.45
C LEU A 8 -15.49 -0.50 4.72
N LYS A 9 -14.38 -0.67 4.04
CA LYS A 9 -13.98 -1.98 3.51
C LYS A 9 -13.56 -2.91 4.64
N LEU A 10 -13.68 -4.21 4.45
CA LEU A 10 -13.33 -5.20 5.48
C LEU A 10 -11.88 -5.07 5.95
N GLU A 11 -10.95 -4.73 5.06
CA GLU A 11 -9.54 -4.47 5.39
C GLU A 11 -9.37 -3.26 6.33
N GLU A 12 -10.16 -2.21 6.13
CA GLU A 12 -10.15 -1.01 6.97
C GLU A 12 -10.76 -1.32 8.35
N ILE A 13 -11.79 -2.16 8.40
CA ILE A 13 -12.38 -2.65 9.66
C ILE A 13 -11.36 -3.47 10.46
N GLN A 14 -10.58 -4.32 9.81
CA GLN A 14 -9.50 -5.06 10.48
C GLN A 14 -8.39 -4.11 10.98
N GLY A 15 -8.06 -3.08 10.22
CA GLY A 15 -7.17 -2.02 10.64
C GLY A 15 -7.69 -1.26 11.87
N MET A 16 -8.99 -0.94 11.89
CA MET A 16 -9.68 -0.29 13.00
C MET A 16 -9.70 -1.19 14.25
N LYS A 17 -9.99 -2.49 14.10
CA LYS A 17 -9.94 -3.47 15.17
C LYS A 17 -8.57 -3.49 15.84
N LYS A 18 -7.48 -3.52 15.04
CA LYS A 18 -6.11 -3.50 15.56
C LYS A 18 -5.79 -2.17 16.26
N TYR A 19 -6.28 -1.05 15.73
CA TYR A 19 -6.04 0.26 16.33
C TYR A 19 -6.70 0.43 17.71
N TYR A 20 -7.89 -0.15 17.89
CA TYR A 20 -8.63 -0.13 19.15
C TYR A 20 -8.49 -1.42 19.98
N GLU A 21 -7.45 -2.23 19.74
CA GLU A 21 -7.26 -3.55 20.36
C GLU A 21 -7.33 -3.51 21.88
N GLN A 22 -6.77 -2.49 22.52
CA GLN A 22 -6.79 -2.30 23.96
C GLN A 22 -8.18 -1.92 24.54
N TYR A 23 -9.13 -1.53 23.68
CA TYR A 23 -10.49 -1.11 24.06
C TYR A 23 -11.55 -2.13 23.65
N LEU A 24 -11.13 -3.29 23.08
CA LEU A 24 -12.06 -4.33 22.66
C LEU A 24 -12.81 -4.90 23.87
N GLN A 25 -14.07 -5.17 23.63
CA GLN A 25 -14.99 -5.84 24.55
C GLN A 25 -15.55 -7.10 23.89
N ASP A 26 -16.30 -7.89 24.63
CA ASP A 26 -16.98 -9.07 24.08
C ASP A 26 -17.83 -8.69 22.87
N PRO A 27 -17.67 -9.40 21.74
CA PRO A 27 -18.35 -9.06 20.51
C PRO A 27 -19.87 -9.18 20.66
N VAL A 28 -20.57 -8.17 20.17
CA VAL A 28 -22.03 -8.21 20.05
C VAL A 28 -22.39 -9.12 18.88
N GLU A 29 -23.55 -9.76 18.95
CA GLU A 29 -24.07 -10.65 17.91
C GLU A 29 -23.99 -10.00 16.52
N HIS A 30 -23.46 -10.75 15.54
CA HIS A 30 -23.20 -10.30 14.16
C HIS A 30 -22.16 -9.16 13.99
N SER A 31 -21.41 -8.79 15.04
CA SER A 31 -20.33 -7.82 14.91
C SER A 31 -18.97 -8.47 14.62
N VAL A 32 -18.13 -7.77 13.86
CA VAL A 32 -16.71 -8.13 13.65
C VAL A 32 -15.89 -7.78 14.88
N PHE A 33 -16.21 -6.63 15.50
CA PHE A 33 -15.67 -6.22 16.78
C PHE A 33 -16.58 -5.20 17.45
N PHE A 34 -16.42 -5.10 18.76
CA PHE A 34 -17.07 -4.14 19.64
C PHE A 34 -16.00 -3.53 20.55
N ALA A 35 -15.98 -2.21 20.64
CA ALA A 35 -15.02 -1.47 21.46
C ALA A 35 -15.68 -0.29 22.16
N LYS A 36 -15.14 0.09 23.33
CA LYS A 36 -15.61 1.27 24.08
C LYS A 36 -14.43 2.21 24.34
N VAL A 37 -14.47 3.40 23.75
CA VAL A 37 -13.39 4.38 23.77
C VAL A 37 -13.94 5.72 24.27
N ASN A 38 -13.47 6.21 25.41
CA ASN A 38 -13.86 7.51 25.98
C ASN A 38 -15.38 7.75 26.05
N GLY A 39 -16.15 6.72 26.43
CA GLY A 39 -17.60 6.81 26.50
C GLY A 39 -18.34 6.66 25.16
N VAL A 40 -17.62 6.51 24.05
CA VAL A 40 -18.18 6.18 22.73
C VAL A 40 -18.03 4.69 22.48
N THR A 41 -19.12 4.07 22.07
CA THR A 41 -19.17 2.67 21.64
C THR A 41 -18.96 2.58 20.15
N ILE A 42 -18.08 1.68 19.71
CA ILE A 42 -17.80 1.38 18.30
C ILE A 42 -18.24 -0.03 18.02
N THR A 43 -19.19 -0.20 17.12
CA THR A 43 -19.65 -1.52 16.65
C THR A 43 -19.41 -1.65 15.16
N ALA A 44 -18.59 -2.59 14.74
CA ALA A 44 -18.33 -2.87 13.34
C ALA A 44 -19.02 -4.16 12.91
N PHE A 45 -19.74 -4.11 11.79
CA PHE A 45 -20.52 -5.23 11.26
C PHE A 45 -19.85 -5.84 10.03
N GLN A 46 -20.18 -7.11 9.77
CA GLN A 46 -19.69 -7.82 8.56
C GLN A 46 -20.14 -7.18 7.25
N SER A 47 -21.25 -6.41 7.28
CA SER A 47 -21.75 -5.63 6.15
C SER A 47 -20.83 -4.48 5.69
N GLY A 48 -19.77 -4.19 6.45
CA GLY A 48 -18.93 -3.02 6.21
C GLY A 48 -19.37 -1.77 6.99
N THR A 49 -20.49 -1.81 7.67
CA THR A 49 -21.01 -0.68 8.47
C THR A 49 -20.29 -0.62 9.81
N VAL A 50 -19.80 0.56 10.17
CA VAL A 50 -19.27 0.84 11.51
C VAL A 50 -20.11 1.93 12.15
N ARG A 51 -20.66 1.62 13.32
CA ARG A 51 -21.53 2.50 14.10
C ARG A 51 -20.78 3.03 15.31
N PHE A 52 -20.85 4.33 15.51
CA PHE A 52 -20.34 5.05 16.69
C PHE A 52 -21.51 5.59 17.48
N GLN A 53 -21.58 5.28 18.77
CA GLN A 53 -22.66 5.72 19.66
C GLN A 53 -22.07 6.29 20.94
N GLY A 54 -22.52 7.49 21.34
CA GLY A 54 -22.02 8.18 22.54
C GLY A 54 -23.07 9.07 23.20
N ALA A 55 -22.72 9.65 24.32
CA ALA A 55 -23.57 10.61 25.01
C ALA A 55 -23.59 11.97 24.30
N SER A 56 -22.45 12.38 23.72
CA SER A 56 -22.24 13.65 23.05
C SER A 56 -21.94 13.45 21.56
N GLN A 57 -22.52 14.31 20.70
CA GLN A 57 -22.22 14.32 19.27
C GLN A 57 -20.77 14.73 19.00
N ASP A 58 -20.24 15.66 19.80
CA ASP A 58 -18.87 16.15 19.68
C ASP A 58 -17.83 15.02 19.91
N ASP A 59 -18.05 14.16 20.90
CA ASP A 59 -17.17 13.04 21.19
C ASP A 59 -17.19 12.00 20.08
N VAL A 60 -18.39 11.74 19.51
CA VAL A 60 -18.57 10.83 18.37
C VAL A 60 -17.84 11.38 17.14
N ASP A 61 -18.02 12.68 16.84
CA ASP A 61 -17.39 13.30 15.67
C ASP A 61 -15.86 13.34 15.79
N LYS A 62 -15.33 13.72 16.96
CA LYS A 62 -13.88 13.68 17.24
C LYS A 62 -13.27 12.29 17.03
N LEU A 63 -13.98 11.25 17.47
CA LEU A 63 -13.47 9.89 17.32
C LEU A 63 -13.46 9.43 15.88
N VAL A 64 -14.49 9.77 15.11
CA VAL A 64 -14.58 9.49 13.68
C VAL A 64 -13.51 10.25 12.90
N GLU A 65 -13.28 11.52 13.17
CA GLU A 65 -12.22 12.32 12.53
C GLU A 65 -10.84 11.75 12.83
N LYS A 66 -10.54 11.47 14.10
CA LYS A 66 -9.28 10.86 14.51
C LYS A 66 -9.00 9.54 13.78
N TRP A 67 -10.02 8.72 13.58
CA TRP A 67 -9.88 7.50 12.79
C TRP A 67 -9.60 7.79 11.31
N LYS A 68 -10.34 8.74 10.70
CA LYS A 68 -10.15 9.12 9.29
C LYS A 68 -8.73 9.60 9.03
N GLU A 69 -8.22 10.53 9.84
CA GLU A 69 -6.85 11.03 9.75
C GLU A 69 -5.83 9.90 9.84
N LYS A 70 -6.01 8.99 10.80
CA LYS A 70 -5.12 7.83 10.97
C LYS A 70 -5.16 6.88 9.79
N ASN A 71 -6.34 6.63 9.24
CA ASN A 71 -6.52 5.75 8.09
C ASN A 71 -5.88 6.37 6.83
N GLU A 72 -6.07 7.66 6.59
CA GLU A 72 -5.43 8.40 5.48
C GLU A 72 -3.91 8.38 5.58
N GLN A 73 -3.35 8.64 6.76
CA GLN A 73 -1.90 8.54 7.00
C GLN A 73 -1.38 7.14 6.68
N SER A 74 -2.09 6.10 7.12
CA SER A 74 -1.73 4.71 6.88
C SER A 74 -1.81 4.34 5.39
N GLN A 75 -2.82 4.82 4.68
CA GLN A 75 -2.96 4.59 3.24
C GLN A 75 -1.87 5.33 2.45
N ASN A 76 -1.53 6.56 2.82
CA ASN A 76 -0.47 7.33 2.18
C ASN A 76 0.91 6.68 2.41
N ALA A 77 1.18 6.19 3.62
CA ALA A 77 2.40 5.43 3.92
C ALA A 77 2.51 4.15 3.09
N ARG A 78 1.41 3.40 2.92
CA ARG A 78 1.36 2.20 2.06
C ARG A 78 1.60 2.54 0.59
N LYS A 79 1.01 3.62 0.07
CA LYS A 79 1.24 4.07 -1.32
C LYS A 79 2.70 4.49 -1.54
N SER A 80 3.31 5.19 -0.59
CA SER A 80 4.71 5.58 -0.65
C SER A 80 5.65 4.37 -0.62
N SER A 81 5.40 3.42 0.28
CA SER A 81 6.17 2.17 0.38
C SER A 81 6.12 1.35 -0.92
N LYS A 82 4.94 1.22 -1.55
CA LYS A 82 4.80 0.52 -2.83
C LYS A 82 5.63 1.18 -3.93
N LYS A 83 5.58 2.53 -4.04
CA LYS A 83 6.40 3.26 -5.02
C LYS A 83 7.90 2.99 -4.84
N PHE A 84 8.35 2.95 -3.59
CA PHE A 84 9.75 2.66 -3.27
C PHE A 84 10.15 1.23 -3.63
N ILE A 85 9.28 0.24 -3.40
CA ILE A 85 9.50 -1.14 -3.82
C ILE A 85 9.63 -1.23 -5.35
N TYR A 86 8.77 -0.55 -6.12
CA TYR A 86 8.89 -0.53 -7.59
C TYR A 86 10.21 0.07 -8.06
N LEU A 87 10.68 1.12 -7.41
CA LEU A 87 11.98 1.73 -7.73
C LEU A 87 13.13 0.74 -7.49
N ILE A 88 13.12 0.03 -6.36
CA ILE A 88 14.13 -1.00 -6.07
C ILE A 88 14.09 -2.12 -7.11
N VAL A 89 12.91 -2.63 -7.44
CA VAL A 89 12.75 -3.69 -8.45
C VAL A 89 13.26 -3.21 -9.81
N ALA A 90 12.94 -1.98 -10.21
CA ALA A 90 13.44 -1.40 -11.45
C ALA A 90 14.97 -1.33 -11.49
N LEU A 91 15.60 -0.92 -10.40
CA LEU A 91 17.06 -0.88 -10.28
C LEU A 91 17.69 -2.28 -10.38
N ILE A 92 17.13 -3.27 -9.70
CA ILE A 92 17.61 -4.66 -9.78
C ILE A 92 17.53 -5.18 -11.21
N ILE A 93 16.38 -4.99 -11.89
CA ILE A 93 16.19 -5.41 -13.27
C ILE A 93 17.18 -4.70 -14.19
N PHE A 94 17.41 -3.41 -13.98
CA PHE A 94 18.39 -2.63 -14.75
C PHE A 94 19.80 -3.21 -14.62
N PHE A 95 20.27 -3.50 -13.40
CA PHE A 95 21.60 -4.07 -13.17
C PHE A 95 21.75 -5.47 -13.76
N VAL A 96 20.74 -6.34 -13.58
CA VAL A 96 20.78 -7.72 -14.12
C VAL A 96 20.78 -7.71 -15.65
N SER A 97 19.90 -6.93 -16.28
CA SER A 97 19.81 -6.84 -17.74
C SER A 97 21.06 -6.21 -18.35
N SER A 98 21.63 -5.18 -17.72
CA SER A 98 22.87 -4.56 -18.18
C SER A 98 24.04 -5.53 -18.18
N LYS A 99 24.18 -6.36 -17.14
CA LYS A 99 25.20 -7.42 -17.11
C LYS A 99 24.97 -8.50 -18.18
N ALA A 100 23.75 -8.98 -18.32
CA ALA A 100 23.40 -10.01 -19.32
C ALA A 100 23.69 -9.53 -20.75
N ILE A 101 23.32 -8.29 -21.08
CA ILE A 101 23.61 -7.68 -22.38
C ILE A 101 25.12 -7.53 -22.58
N GLY A 102 25.86 -7.13 -21.56
CA GLY A 102 27.32 -7.02 -21.62
C GLY A 102 28.01 -8.35 -21.90
N TYR A 103 27.54 -9.46 -21.28
CA TYR A 103 28.04 -10.79 -21.58
C TYR A 103 27.71 -11.22 -23.00
N PHE A 104 26.49 -10.99 -23.47
CA PHE A 104 26.04 -11.29 -24.82
C PHE A 104 26.87 -10.57 -25.87
N TRP A 105 27.14 -9.26 -25.70
CA TRP A 105 27.98 -8.48 -26.60
C TRP A 105 29.45 -8.97 -26.64
N ARG A 106 29.99 -9.34 -25.48
CA ARG A 106 31.35 -9.93 -25.44
C ARG A 106 31.42 -11.26 -26.21
N ALA A 107 30.38 -12.10 -26.12
CA ALA A 107 30.30 -13.35 -26.84
C ALA A 107 30.19 -13.15 -28.35
N LEU A 108 29.43 -12.16 -28.82
CA LEU A 108 29.29 -11.83 -30.25
C LEU A 108 30.51 -11.10 -30.82
N ASN A 109 31.20 -10.30 -30.00
CA ASN A 109 32.24 -9.40 -30.45
C ASN A 109 33.65 -9.92 -30.21
N LYS A 110 34.01 -11.01 -30.87
CA LYS A 110 35.43 -11.44 -31.01
C LYS A 110 36.25 -10.49 -31.90
N LYS A 111 35.65 -9.49 -32.55
CA LYS A 111 36.26 -8.54 -33.50
C LYS A 111 35.97 -7.08 -33.12
N GLY A 112 36.77 -6.52 -32.22
CA GLY A 112 37.20 -5.12 -32.28
C GLY A 112 36.21 -3.97 -32.25
N ILE A 113 34.99 -4.08 -31.69
CA ILE A 113 34.16 -2.91 -31.46
C ILE A 113 34.67 -2.14 -30.22
N PRO A 114 34.76 -0.80 -30.28
CA PRO A 114 35.22 -0.01 -29.15
C PRO A 114 34.38 -0.27 -27.88
N SER A 115 35.03 -0.48 -26.77
CA SER A 115 34.41 -0.85 -25.48
C SER A 115 33.37 0.21 -24.99
N TYR A 116 33.57 1.48 -25.34
CA TYR A 116 32.62 2.56 -24.98
C TYR A 116 31.28 2.43 -25.72
N PHE A 117 31.25 1.97 -26.98
CA PHE A 117 30.00 1.74 -27.71
C PHE A 117 29.20 0.59 -27.09
N THR A 118 29.88 -0.48 -26.70
CA THR A 118 29.26 -1.62 -26.00
C THR A 118 28.65 -1.21 -24.67
N ILE A 119 29.38 -0.39 -23.90
CA ILE A 119 28.90 0.15 -22.62
C ILE A 119 27.64 1.01 -22.83
N PHE A 120 27.69 1.91 -23.81
CA PHE A 120 26.58 2.82 -24.11
C PHE A 120 25.31 2.07 -24.51
N MET A 121 25.42 1.09 -25.42
CA MET A 121 24.30 0.25 -25.86
C MET A 121 23.75 -0.61 -24.73
N THR A 122 24.59 -1.13 -23.85
CA THR A 122 24.18 -1.90 -22.67
C THR A 122 23.35 -1.06 -21.71
N ILE A 123 23.74 0.17 -21.47
CA ILE A 123 23.01 1.10 -20.59
C ILE A 123 21.63 1.43 -21.18
N ILE A 124 21.55 1.76 -22.47
CA ILE A 124 20.28 2.10 -23.13
C ILE A 124 19.31 0.93 -23.12
N LEU A 125 19.75 -0.26 -23.52
CA LEU A 125 18.90 -1.45 -23.55
C LEU A 125 18.46 -1.86 -22.14
N GLY A 126 19.33 -1.78 -21.14
CA GLY A 126 18.99 -2.03 -19.75
C GLY A 126 17.93 -1.05 -19.23
N PHE A 127 18.03 0.23 -19.61
CA PHE A 127 17.04 1.23 -19.25
C PHE A 127 15.67 0.99 -19.90
N ILE A 128 15.64 0.63 -21.19
CA ILE A 128 14.39 0.32 -21.91
C ILE A 128 13.69 -0.90 -21.29
N ILE A 129 14.42 -1.97 -21.01
CA ILE A 129 13.85 -3.18 -20.39
C ILE A 129 13.30 -2.87 -19.00
N SER A 130 14.08 -2.19 -18.17
CA SER A 130 13.66 -1.82 -16.82
C SER A 130 12.41 -0.94 -16.83
N SER A 131 12.35 0.07 -17.69
CA SER A 131 11.20 0.97 -17.81
C SER A 131 9.96 0.23 -18.28
N SER A 132 10.07 -0.67 -19.25
CA SER A 132 8.96 -1.46 -19.78
C SER A 132 8.36 -2.40 -18.73
N VAL A 133 9.19 -3.09 -17.96
CA VAL A 133 8.73 -3.99 -16.89
C VAL A 133 8.06 -3.19 -15.77
N THR A 134 8.64 -2.07 -15.38
CA THR A 134 8.07 -1.21 -14.34
C THR A 134 6.70 -0.64 -14.73
N LEU A 135 6.56 -0.18 -15.98
CA LEU A 135 5.28 0.27 -16.55
C LEU A 135 4.25 -0.85 -16.57
N TYR A 136 4.64 -2.05 -17.01
CA TYR A 136 3.75 -3.21 -17.01
C TYR A 136 3.21 -3.54 -15.61
N LEU A 137 4.09 -3.61 -14.61
CA LEU A 137 3.70 -3.86 -13.22
C LEU A 137 2.77 -2.78 -12.67
N TYR A 138 3.06 -1.51 -12.98
CA TYR A 138 2.23 -0.37 -12.58
C TYR A 138 0.82 -0.43 -13.17
N PHE A 139 0.67 -0.77 -14.45
CA PHE A 139 -0.64 -0.88 -15.10
C PHE A 139 -1.42 -2.11 -14.66
N ARG A 140 -0.75 -3.22 -14.34
CA ARG A 140 -1.38 -4.43 -13.82
C ARG A 140 -2.07 -4.19 -12.47
N GLU A 141 -1.51 -3.35 -11.61
CA GLU A 141 -2.13 -3.02 -10.31
C GLU A 141 -3.34 -2.09 -10.41
N LYS A 142 -3.53 -1.41 -11.55
CA LYS A 142 -4.67 -0.51 -11.74
C LYS A 142 -5.94 -1.21 -12.25
N LYS A 143 -5.84 -2.46 -12.67
CA LYS A 143 -6.98 -3.31 -13.02
C LYS A 143 -7.45 -4.12 -11.82
#